data_ff356839fee184673023ad634545fa4c
#
_entry.id   ff356839fee184673023ad634545fa4c
#
_cell.length_a   1.000
_cell.length_b   1.000
_cell.length_c   1.000
_cell.angle_alpha   90.00
_cell.angle_beta   90.00
_cell.angle_gamma   90.00
#
_symmetry.space_group_name_H-M   'P 1'
#
loop_
_entity.id
_entity.type
_entity.pdbx_description
1 polymer ?
#
loop_
_entity_poly.entity_id
_entity_poly.type
_entity_poly.pdbx_seq_one_letter_code
_entity_poly.pdbx_strand_id
1 'polypeptide(L)'
;MTRRCLRQLGSLVLLLLPGFAAVAQGPGFDLEKTKTVVSGLVEKTLADNGIPSMSIALVRGDSIVWKAAFGYANMRSRTPATTETLYSTGSSFKSVTATAVMQLVEQGKIRLDDPINRYLSESQVKDQPEKPVTFTHVLSHWSGLRNGAETQPIWSRRLPKTLEAMTSGLSSVRAPETKWEYNNFAYGTAGLLVQKISGIEYEKYIVDHVLKPLGVTTAHPVYPSPEMVERMALPYKAGGSLGKPAPEVQVHFDVYPAGDIYLTAEDMARYLAAQLNGGVYKGNRILSEESVREMHKPRFGGDYGFGFWMVHDSATGHTLIHHGGAIGGQRAFLIGDLDARVGVYYMTNSDYLPDATPPVQSEIVYAALKLLRGDDYVPRPQRKGIAVDETVLNSYVGTYELGQGTLVVSRVGRALALQQNGQAAINELLAETPVRFVLRGSNIAITFEGDGGRIERLVVESGGQRRTAARRK
;
A
#
# COMPACT_ATOMS: atom_id res chain seq x y z
N MET A 1 7.61 -69.48 53.00
CA MET A 1 7.69 -70.13 51.68
C MET A 1 6.58 -69.62 50.82
N THR A 2 6.85 -68.77 49.87
CA THR A 2 6.16 -68.53 48.60
C THR A 2 6.60 -67.22 47.99
N ARG A 3 7.33 -67.29 46.87
CA ARG A 3 7.84 -66.18 46.11
C ARG A 3 6.73 -65.57 45.28
N ARG A 4 6.49 -64.26 45.39
CA ARG A 4 5.63 -63.50 44.49
C ARG A 4 6.52 -62.79 43.45
N CYS A 5 6.34 -63.14 42.17
CA CYS A 5 6.91 -62.41 41.04
C CYS A 5 6.17 -61.07 40.84
N LEU A 6 6.87 -59.96 40.85
CA LEU A 6 6.39 -58.68 40.36
C LEU A 6 6.68 -58.57 38.88
N ARG A 7 5.63 -58.49 38.08
CA ARG A 7 5.71 -58.08 36.66
C ARG A 7 5.77 -56.55 36.60
N GLN A 8 6.86 -56.03 36.11
CA GLN A 8 6.97 -54.62 35.71
C GLN A 8 6.25 -54.46 34.36
N LEU A 9 5.17 -53.65 34.34
CA LEU A 9 4.56 -53.12 33.12
C LEU A 9 5.29 -51.84 32.73
N GLY A 10 6.11 -51.94 31.66
CA GLY A 10 6.70 -50.75 31.04
C GLY A 10 5.65 -50.01 30.24
N SER A 11 5.30 -48.78 30.68
CA SER A 11 4.48 -47.87 29.94
C SER A 11 5.31 -47.25 28.81
N LEU A 12 5.00 -47.58 27.58
CA LEU A 12 5.54 -46.97 26.38
C LEU A 12 4.86 -45.59 26.21
N VAL A 13 5.57 -44.51 26.57
CA VAL A 13 5.12 -43.13 26.29
C VAL A 13 5.39 -42.85 24.81
N LEU A 14 4.35 -42.90 23.99
CA LEU A 14 4.41 -42.46 22.61
C LEU A 14 4.47 -40.93 22.57
N LEU A 15 5.65 -40.39 22.35
CA LEU A 15 5.84 -38.97 22.06
C LEU A 15 5.22 -38.68 20.67
N LEU A 16 4.01 -38.19 20.65
CA LEU A 16 3.41 -37.56 19.47
C LEU A 16 4.16 -36.25 19.20
N LEU A 17 5.06 -36.26 18.23
CA LEU A 17 5.58 -35.04 17.63
C LEU A 17 4.40 -34.30 16.99
N PRO A 18 4.26 -32.97 17.20
CA PRO A 18 3.24 -32.21 16.49
C PRO A 18 3.56 -32.28 15.01
N GLY A 19 2.74 -33.03 14.27
CA GLY A 19 2.77 -33.02 12.83
C GLY A 19 2.57 -31.58 12.35
N PHE A 20 3.46 -31.10 11.49
CA PHE A 20 3.20 -29.92 10.67
C PHE A 20 1.87 -30.16 9.95
N ALA A 21 0.83 -29.44 10.34
CA ALA A 21 -0.41 -29.42 9.62
C ALA A 21 -0.09 -28.94 8.19
N ALA A 22 -0.09 -29.84 7.24
CA ALA A 22 -0.08 -29.50 5.83
C ALA A 22 -1.28 -28.58 5.62
N VAL A 23 -1.04 -27.34 5.22
CA VAL A 23 -2.10 -26.41 4.81
C VAL A 23 -2.90 -27.16 3.75
N ALA A 24 -4.15 -27.51 4.04
CA ALA A 24 -5.00 -28.23 3.12
C ALA A 24 -5.09 -27.39 1.83
N GLN A 25 -4.47 -27.87 0.77
CA GLN A 25 -4.64 -27.29 -0.57
C GLN A 25 -6.10 -27.52 -0.94
N GLY A 26 -6.89 -26.45 -0.94
CA GLY A 26 -8.24 -26.51 -1.50
C GLY A 26 -8.15 -26.88 -2.99
N PRO A 27 -9.20 -27.44 -3.56
CA PRO A 27 -9.19 -27.87 -4.95
C PRO A 27 -8.77 -26.71 -5.86
N GLY A 28 -7.75 -26.92 -6.69
CA GLY A 28 -7.25 -25.97 -7.69
C GLY A 28 -6.05 -25.10 -7.29
N PHE A 29 -5.68 -24.95 -6.00
CA PHE A 29 -4.53 -24.15 -5.59
C PHE A 29 -3.20 -24.91 -5.78
N ASP A 30 -2.33 -24.35 -6.62
CA ASP A 30 -0.98 -24.83 -6.88
C ASP A 30 0.05 -23.77 -6.45
N LEU A 31 0.76 -24.05 -5.35
CA LEU A 31 1.74 -23.13 -4.78
C LEU A 31 2.94 -22.92 -5.70
N GLU A 32 3.46 -23.98 -6.35
CA GLU A 32 4.65 -23.87 -7.19
C GLU A 32 4.34 -23.10 -8.49
N LYS A 33 3.19 -23.37 -9.11
CA LYS A 33 2.68 -22.55 -10.23
C LYS A 33 2.52 -21.08 -9.81
N THR A 34 1.95 -20.83 -8.63
CA THR A 34 1.76 -19.48 -8.10
C THR A 34 3.09 -18.75 -7.91
N LYS A 35 4.07 -19.38 -7.27
CA LYS A 35 5.43 -18.84 -7.09
C LYS A 35 6.07 -18.50 -8.43
N THR A 36 6.05 -19.42 -9.37
CA THR A 36 6.68 -19.25 -10.69
C THR A 36 6.08 -18.07 -11.44
N VAL A 37 4.74 -18.01 -11.52
CA VAL A 37 4.05 -16.95 -12.24
C VAL A 37 4.27 -15.60 -11.58
N VAL A 38 4.06 -15.51 -10.26
CA VAL A 38 4.18 -14.22 -9.54
C VAL A 38 5.62 -13.73 -9.55
N SER A 39 6.63 -14.60 -9.37
CA SER A 39 8.05 -14.21 -9.46
C SER A 39 8.37 -13.59 -10.82
N GLY A 40 7.99 -14.26 -11.91
CA GLY A 40 8.25 -13.75 -13.26
C GLY A 40 7.56 -12.40 -13.52
N LEU A 41 6.35 -12.20 -12.99
CA LEU A 41 5.65 -10.92 -13.10
C LEU A 41 6.30 -9.83 -12.28
N VAL A 42 6.79 -10.13 -11.07
CA VAL A 42 7.53 -9.17 -10.24
C VAL A 42 8.83 -8.77 -10.93
N GLU A 43 9.66 -9.72 -11.36
CA GLU A 43 10.92 -9.43 -12.04
C GLU A 43 10.72 -8.57 -13.29
N LYS A 44 9.71 -8.93 -14.10
CA LYS A 44 9.33 -8.14 -15.27
C LYS A 44 8.90 -6.72 -14.88
N THR A 45 8.09 -6.58 -13.84
CA THR A 45 7.60 -5.27 -13.37
C THR A 45 8.75 -4.39 -12.89
N LEU A 46 9.71 -4.95 -12.13
CA LEU A 46 10.90 -4.23 -11.68
C LEU A 46 11.72 -3.72 -12.88
N ALA A 47 11.96 -4.59 -13.85
CA ALA A 47 12.74 -4.25 -15.05
C ALA A 47 12.03 -3.21 -15.92
N ASP A 48 10.74 -3.43 -16.22
CA ASP A 48 9.95 -2.54 -17.11
C ASP A 48 9.76 -1.13 -16.54
N ASN A 49 9.86 -0.95 -15.22
CA ASN A 49 9.59 0.33 -14.57
C ASN A 49 10.80 0.93 -13.86
N GLY A 50 11.95 0.28 -13.91
CA GLY A 50 13.15 0.74 -13.21
C GLY A 50 12.92 0.84 -11.70
N ILE A 51 12.26 -0.15 -11.10
CA ILE A 51 12.00 -0.26 -9.65
C ILE A 51 13.16 -1.06 -9.04
N PRO A 52 13.88 -0.53 -8.03
CA PRO A 52 15.05 -1.21 -7.49
C PRO A 52 14.74 -2.52 -6.76
N SER A 53 13.67 -2.58 -5.98
CA SER A 53 13.28 -3.80 -5.26
C SER A 53 11.78 -3.88 -4.96
N MET A 54 11.32 -5.11 -4.75
CA MET A 54 10.00 -5.42 -4.20
C MET A 54 10.10 -6.57 -3.19
N SER A 55 9.41 -6.43 -2.07
CA SER A 55 9.12 -7.52 -1.14
C SER A 55 7.63 -7.82 -1.19
N ILE A 56 7.25 -9.10 -1.26
CA ILE A 56 5.86 -9.54 -1.45
C ILE A 56 5.53 -10.71 -0.52
N ALA A 57 4.30 -10.76 -0.01
CA ALA A 57 3.77 -11.88 0.73
C ALA A 57 2.33 -12.20 0.28
N LEU A 58 2.03 -13.49 0.14
CA LEU A 58 0.75 -14.02 -0.29
C LEU A 58 0.04 -14.71 0.88
N VAL A 59 -1.23 -14.36 1.05
CA VAL A 59 -2.09 -14.86 2.14
C VAL A 59 -3.17 -15.77 1.58
N ARG A 60 -3.40 -16.91 2.26
CA ARG A 60 -4.54 -17.79 2.00
C ARG A 60 -5.09 -18.32 3.32
N GLY A 61 -6.34 -17.98 3.63
CA GLY A 61 -6.91 -18.22 4.96
C GLY A 61 -6.10 -17.51 6.04
N ASP A 62 -5.74 -18.21 7.08
CA ASP A 62 -4.93 -17.73 8.21
C ASP A 62 -3.42 -17.94 8.03
N SER A 63 -2.97 -18.16 6.80
CA SER A 63 -1.59 -18.54 6.52
C SER A 63 -0.94 -17.66 5.46
N ILE A 64 0.32 -17.32 5.68
CA ILE A 64 1.19 -16.77 4.65
C ILE A 64 1.75 -17.94 3.87
N VAL A 65 1.24 -18.17 2.66
CA VAL A 65 1.59 -19.33 1.85
C VAL A 65 2.89 -19.15 1.08
N TRP A 66 3.31 -17.89 0.86
CA TRP A 66 4.58 -17.57 0.23
C TRP A 66 5.00 -16.14 0.54
N LYS A 67 6.30 -15.93 0.67
CA LYS A 67 6.95 -14.61 0.73
C LYS A 67 8.24 -14.63 -0.08
N ALA A 68 8.57 -13.51 -0.71
CA ALA A 68 9.79 -13.33 -1.48
C ALA A 68 10.22 -11.87 -1.53
N ALA A 69 11.50 -11.65 -1.89
CA ALA A 69 12.03 -10.34 -2.18
C ALA A 69 12.90 -10.39 -3.44
N PHE A 70 12.89 -9.29 -4.19
CA PHE A 70 13.53 -9.18 -5.49
C PHE A 70 14.29 -7.87 -5.58
N GLY A 71 15.41 -7.87 -6.31
CA GLY A 71 16.19 -6.67 -6.57
C GLY A 71 17.07 -6.22 -5.39
N TYR A 72 17.30 -4.92 -5.26
CA TYR A 72 18.26 -4.34 -4.33
C TYR A 72 17.60 -3.37 -3.36
N ALA A 73 17.76 -3.61 -2.05
CA ALA A 73 17.39 -2.67 -0.99
C ALA A 73 18.24 -1.38 -1.07
N ASN A 74 19.49 -1.52 -1.52
CA ASN A 74 20.40 -0.41 -1.76
C ASN A 74 21.15 -0.63 -3.09
N MET A 75 20.83 0.17 -4.08
CA MET A 75 21.45 0.10 -5.42
C MET A 75 22.93 0.47 -5.42
N ARG A 76 23.34 1.41 -4.54
CA ARG A 76 24.72 1.90 -4.50
C ARG A 76 25.68 0.84 -3.97
N SER A 77 25.34 0.20 -2.85
CA SER A 77 26.13 -0.88 -2.27
C SER A 77 25.81 -2.25 -2.88
N ARG A 78 24.79 -2.35 -3.74
CA ARG A 78 24.23 -3.59 -4.29
C ARG A 78 23.77 -4.55 -3.22
N THR A 79 23.28 -4.03 -2.09
CA THR A 79 22.71 -4.85 -1.02
C THR A 79 21.38 -5.46 -1.51
N PRO A 80 21.26 -6.79 -1.60
CA PRO A 80 20.02 -7.43 -2.04
C PRO A 80 18.86 -7.10 -1.09
N ALA A 81 17.66 -7.00 -1.63
CA ALA A 81 16.46 -7.05 -0.82
C ALA A 81 16.22 -8.50 -0.35
N THR A 82 15.78 -8.64 0.89
CA THR A 82 15.42 -9.92 1.50
C THR A 82 14.01 -9.84 2.08
N THR A 83 13.43 -10.96 2.49
CA THR A 83 12.14 -10.99 3.18
C THR A 83 12.17 -10.28 4.53
N GLU A 84 13.37 -10.01 5.06
CA GLU A 84 13.60 -9.26 6.30
C GLU A 84 13.88 -7.77 6.07
N THR A 85 13.92 -7.33 4.82
CA THR A 85 14.09 -5.92 4.48
C THR A 85 12.88 -5.11 4.94
N LEU A 86 13.15 -4.00 5.60
CA LEU A 86 12.12 -3.08 6.11
C LEU A 86 11.81 -2.00 5.09
N TYR A 87 10.53 -1.77 4.85
CA TYR A 87 10.01 -0.69 4.01
C TYR A 87 8.99 0.13 4.78
N SER A 88 8.80 1.39 4.41
CA SER A 88 7.69 2.17 4.93
C SER A 88 6.35 1.61 4.43
N THR A 89 5.44 1.37 5.37
CA THR A 89 4.07 0.93 5.06
C THR A 89 3.25 2.00 4.36
N GLY A 90 3.64 3.26 4.51
CA GLY A 90 2.83 4.38 4.06
C GLY A 90 1.38 4.25 4.55
N SER A 91 0.47 4.84 3.81
CA SER A 91 -0.94 4.91 4.20
C SER A 91 -1.67 3.57 4.37
N SER A 92 -1.10 2.43 3.95
CA SER A 92 -1.70 1.12 4.23
C SER A 92 -1.78 0.84 5.73
N PHE A 93 -0.97 1.54 6.55
CA PHE A 93 -1.00 1.48 8.00
C PHE A 93 -2.22 2.14 8.64
N LYS A 94 -2.97 2.95 7.92
CA LYS A 94 -4.22 3.55 8.43
C LYS A 94 -5.21 2.50 8.94
N SER A 95 -5.28 1.36 8.28
CA SER A 95 -6.12 0.25 8.73
C SER A 95 -5.70 -0.28 10.09
N VAL A 96 -4.40 -0.32 10.40
CA VAL A 96 -3.86 -0.72 11.70
C VAL A 96 -4.25 0.30 12.78
N THR A 97 -4.13 1.60 12.49
CA THR A 97 -4.60 2.67 13.39
C THR A 97 -6.09 2.58 13.65
N ALA A 98 -6.90 2.32 12.62
CA ALA A 98 -8.34 2.12 12.76
C ALA A 98 -8.66 0.89 13.63
N THR A 99 -7.87 -0.20 13.51
CA THR A 99 -7.98 -1.38 14.38
C THR A 99 -7.79 -1.01 15.86
N ALA A 100 -6.80 -0.17 16.18
CA ALA A 100 -6.59 0.28 17.56
C ALA A 100 -7.78 1.10 18.10
N VAL A 101 -8.39 1.94 17.28
CA VAL A 101 -9.62 2.66 17.65
C VAL A 101 -10.77 1.67 17.88
N MET A 102 -10.94 0.67 17.02
CA MET A 102 -11.98 -0.35 17.18
C MET A 102 -11.78 -1.20 18.43
N GLN A 103 -10.53 -1.47 18.85
CA GLN A 103 -10.27 -2.12 20.13
C GLN A 103 -10.78 -1.30 21.33
N LEU A 104 -10.67 0.04 21.26
CA LEU A 104 -11.23 0.92 22.30
C LEU A 104 -12.76 0.93 22.29
N VAL A 105 -13.37 0.77 21.12
CA VAL A 105 -14.84 0.57 20.98
C VAL A 105 -15.24 -0.75 21.64
N GLU A 106 -14.57 -1.85 21.38
CA GLU A 106 -14.82 -3.17 21.99
C GLU A 106 -14.65 -3.16 23.52
N GLN A 107 -13.70 -2.35 24.00
CA GLN A 107 -13.50 -2.15 25.44
C GLN A 107 -14.59 -1.27 26.09
N GLY A 108 -15.55 -0.74 25.33
CA GLY A 108 -16.59 0.17 25.80
C GLY A 108 -16.09 1.54 26.25
N LYS A 109 -14.85 1.90 25.91
CA LYS A 109 -14.24 3.18 26.29
C LYS A 109 -14.75 4.35 25.44
N ILE A 110 -15.17 4.07 24.22
CA ILE A 110 -15.73 5.02 23.26
C ILE A 110 -16.82 4.39 22.42
N ARG A 111 -17.62 5.26 21.79
CA ARG A 111 -18.55 4.91 20.72
C ARG A 111 -18.10 5.59 19.43
N LEU A 112 -18.39 5.00 18.29
CA LEU A 112 -18.02 5.55 16.98
C LEU A 112 -18.66 6.91 16.68
N ASP A 113 -19.83 7.16 17.27
CA ASP A 113 -20.59 8.41 17.16
C ASP A 113 -20.25 9.45 18.26
N ASP A 114 -19.36 9.12 19.19
CA ASP A 114 -18.91 10.11 20.18
C ASP A 114 -18.13 11.27 19.51
N PRO A 115 -18.37 12.52 19.93
CA PRO A 115 -17.53 13.65 19.54
C PRO A 115 -16.08 13.46 20.00
N ILE A 116 -15.12 13.57 19.08
CA ILE A 116 -13.69 13.37 19.39
C ILE A 116 -13.18 14.39 20.43
N ASN A 117 -13.71 15.61 20.43
CA ASN A 117 -13.33 16.68 21.36
C ASN A 117 -13.59 16.32 22.83
N ARG A 118 -14.46 15.37 23.12
CA ARG A 118 -14.68 14.84 24.48
C ARG A 118 -13.39 14.26 25.08
N TYR A 119 -12.48 13.76 24.23
CA TYR A 119 -11.27 13.04 24.61
C TYR A 119 -9.95 13.80 24.36
N LEU A 120 -10.02 14.98 23.73
CA LEU A 120 -8.83 15.73 23.30
C LEU A 120 -8.35 16.80 24.30
N SER A 121 -9.14 17.09 25.34
CA SER A 121 -8.77 18.08 26.38
C SER A 121 -8.25 19.40 25.79
N GLU A 122 -6.96 19.73 26.01
CA GLU A 122 -6.31 20.94 25.52
C GLU A 122 -6.01 20.92 24.01
N SER A 123 -6.04 19.72 23.39
CA SER A 123 -5.77 19.52 21.96
C SER A 123 -7.05 19.50 21.12
N GLN A 124 -8.13 20.12 21.60
CA GLN A 124 -9.41 20.13 20.90
C GLN A 124 -9.30 20.70 19.49
N VAL A 125 -9.99 20.03 18.57
CA VAL A 125 -10.20 20.51 17.22
C VAL A 125 -11.24 21.63 17.25
N LYS A 126 -11.04 22.70 16.51
CA LYS A 126 -12.05 23.73 16.33
C LYS A 126 -13.15 23.20 15.40
N ASP A 127 -14.19 22.65 15.99
CA ASP A 127 -15.34 22.07 15.28
C ASP A 127 -16.26 23.13 14.68
N GLN A 128 -17.08 22.70 13.73
CA GLN A 128 -18.29 23.45 13.36
C GLN A 128 -19.33 23.32 14.49
N PRO A 129 -19.92 24.42 14.97
CA PRO A 129 -20.80 24.38 16.14
C PRO A 129 -22.01 23.44 16.00
N GLU A 130 -22.51 23.29 14.78
CA GLU A 130 -23.75 22.58 14.48
C GLU A 130 -23.57 21.06 14.40
N LYS A 131 -22.38 20.57 14.08
CA LYS A 131 -22.11 19.16 13.91
C LYS A 131 -20.68 18.80 14.34
N PRO A 132 -20.51 18.15 15.50
CA PRO A 132 -19.18 17.77 15.98
C PRO A 132 -18.57 16.66 15.12
N VAL A 133 -17.25 16.65 15.02
CA VAL A 133 -16.50 15.57 14.39
C VAL A 133 -16.50 14.34 15.31
N THR A 134 -16.83 13.17 14.77
CA THR A 134 -16.87 11.89 15.48
C THR A 134 -15.75 10.94 15.02
N PHE A 135 -15.57 9.80 15.72
CA PHE A 135 -14.63 8.76 15.31
C PHE A 135 -14.97 8.22 13.91
N THR A 136 -16.25 8.00 13.61
CA THR A 136 -16.69 7.59 12.26
C THR A 136 -16.20 8.54 11.20
N HIS A 137 -16.35 9.85 11.41
CA HIS A 137 -15.92 10.88 10.44
C HIS A 137 -14.41 10.87 10.22
N VAL A 138 -13.63 10.73 11.31
CA VAL A 138 -12.16 10.69 11.26
C VAL A 138 -11.68 9.46 10.48
N LEU A 139 -12.17 8.26 10.80
CA LEU A 139 -11.71 7.01 10.23
C LEU A 139 -12.15 6.80 8.77
N SER A 140 -13.25 7.44 8.34
CA SER A 140 -13.80 7.30 6.99
C SER A 140 -13.49 8.47 6.05
N HIS A 141 -12.70 9.47 6.50
CA HIS A 141 -12.35 10.67 5.72
C HIS A 141 -13.52 11.62 5.40
N TRP A 142 -14.54 11.63 6.24
CA TRP A 142 -15.68 12.53 6.15
C TRP A 142 -15.69 13.62 7.22
N SER A 143 -14.55 13.85 7.87
CA SER A 143 -14.44 14.72 9.02
C SER A 143 -14.55 16.23 8.71
N GLY A 144 -14.30 16.64 7.48
CA GLY A 144 -14.19 18.04 7.12
C GLY A 144 -13.01 18.78 7.77
N LEU A 145 -12.11 18.06 8.46
CA LEU A 145 -10.91 18.63 9.06
C LEU A 145 -9.95 19.12 7.98
N ARG A 146 -9.21 20.21 8.29
CA ARG A 146 -8.10 20.65 7.48
C ARG A 146 -7.14 19.49 7.27
N ASN A 147 -6.75 19.25 6.02
CA ASN A 147 -5.79 18.21 5.66
C ASN A 147 -4.37 18.78 5.58
N GLY A 148 -3.41 17.92 5.81
CA GLY A 148 -1.99 18.20 5.65
C GLY A 148 -1.14 17.03 6.08
N ALA A 149 0.14 17.17 5.86
CA ALA A 149 1.19 16.30 6.36
C ALA A 149 2.51 17.04 6.21
N GLU A 150 3.35 16.97 7.22
CA GLU A 150 4.71 17.48 7.14
C GLU A 150 5.66 16.29 7.10
N THR A 151 6.67 16.39 6.25
CA THR A 151 7.74 15.37 6.14
C THR A 151 9.05 15.99 6.56
N GLN A 152 9.88 15.18 7.19
CA GLN A 152 11.24 15.57 7.57
C GLN A 152 12.23 14.50 7.13
N PRO A 153 13.44 14.87 6.66
CA PRO A 153 14.48 13.88 6.41
C PRO A 153 14.77 13.06 7.66
N ILE A 154 14.92 11.75 7.52
CA ILE A 154 15.12 10.82 8.66
C ILE A 154 16.38 11.14 9.48
N TRP A 155 17.39 11.72 8.84
CA TRP A 155 18.62 12.18 9.49
C TRP A 155 18.54 13.61 10.06
N SER A 156 17.41 14.31 9.87
CA SER A 156 17.25 15.57 10.54
C SER A 156 17.20 15.29 12.03
N ARG A 157 18.09 15.92 12.81
CA ARG A 157 18.07 15.82 14.28
C ARG A 157 16.85 16.48 14.91
N ARG A 158 15.91 16.92 14.12
CA ARG A 158 14.60 17.41 14.54
C ARG A 158 13.77 16.21 14.99
N LEU A 159 13.37 16.19 16.24
CA LEU A 159 12.35 15.26 16.71
C LEU A 159 11.03 15.57 15.96
N PRO A 160 10.23 14.57 15.57
CA PRO A 160 8.90 14.80 15.06
C PRO A 160 8.11 15.59 16.09
N LYS A 161 7.12 16.30 15.61
CA LYS A 161 6.12 16.89 16.46
C LYS A 161 5.41 15.78 17.25
N THR A 162 5.14 16.04 18.54
CA THR A 162 4.23 15.15 19.26
C THR A 162 2.86 15.15 18.60
N LEU A 163 2.08 14.11 18.80
CA LEU A 163 0.72 14.02 18.26
C LEU A 163 -0.14 15.19 18.77
N GLU A 164 0.07 15.63 20.02
CA GLU A 164 -0.57 16.83 20.57
C GLU A 164 -0.20 18.10 19.78
N ALA A 165 1.08 18.30 19.53
CA ALA A 165 1.55 19.48 18.79
C ALA A 165 1.08 19.48 17.33
N MET A 166 0.96 18.29 16.72
CA MET A 166 0.42 18.12 15.38
C MET A 166 -1.08 18.41 15.31
N THR A 167 -1.86 18.02 16.33
CA THR A 167 -3.30 18.23 16.42
C THR A 167 -3.66 19.62 16.89
N SER A 168 -2.76 20.30 17.63
CA SER A 168 -2.96 21.64 18.15
C SER A 168 -3.26 22.64 17.03
N GLY A 169 -4.38 23.35 17.15
CA GLY A 169 -4.85 24.31 16.14
C GLY A 169 -5.49 23.68 14.90
N LEU A 170 -5.69 22.38 14.87
CA LEU A 170 -6.46 21.74 13.82
C LEU A 170 -7.92 22.24 13.87
N SER A 171 -8.48 22.48 12.70
CA SER A 171 -9.85 23.00 12.56
C SER A 171 -10.63 22.30 11.48
N SER A 172 -11.93 22.23 11.66
CA SER A 172 -12.89 21.89 10.63
C SER A 172 -12.99 23.03 9.62
N VAL A 173 -12.71 22.75 8.36
CA VAL A 173 -12.87 23.71 7.26
C VAL A 173 -14.25 23.64 6.62
N ARG A 174 -15.02 22.60 6.97
CA ARG A 174 -16.43 22.40 6.60
C ARG A 174 -17.09 21.41 7.56
N ALA A 175 -18.42 21.36 7.54
CA ALA A 175 -19.16 20.39 8.35
C ALA A 175 -18.84 18.95 7.94
N PRO A 176 -18.77 18.00 8.90
CA PRO A 176 -18.66 16.57 8.60
C PRO A 176 -19.76 16.11 7.65
N GLU A 177 -19.50 15.02 6.91
CA GLU A 177 -20.40 14.37 5.94
C GLU A 177 -20.75 15.20 4.69
N THR A 178 -20.24 16.42 4.54
CA THR A 178 -20.54 17.27 3.37
C THR A 178 -19.71 16.91 2.15
N LYS A 179 -18.49 16.42 2.36
CA LYS A 179 -17.59 16.02 1.28
C LYS A 179 -16.59 15.00 1.79
N TRP A 180 -16.42 13.91 1.04
CA TRP A 180 -15.31 13.01 1.24
C TRP A 180 -13.98 13.70 0.86
N GLU A 181 -13.01 13.61 1.76
CA GLU A 181 -11.67 14.13 1.51
C GLU A 181 -10.63 13.34 2.31
N TYR A 182 -9.77 12.63 1.58
CA TYR A 182 -8.69 11.88 2.19
C TYR A 182 -7.84 12.76 3.09
N ASN A 183 -7.62 12.35 4.34
CA ASN A 183 -7.06 13.25 5.35
C ASN A 183 -6.06 12.53 6.27
N ASN A 184 -4.78 12.94 6.19
CA ASN A 184 -3.73 12.41 7.03
C ASN A 184 -3.79 12.96 8.47
N PHE A 185 -4.12 14.24 8.65
CA PHE A 185 -4.28 14.81 9.99
C PHE A 185 -5.40 14.15 10.78
N ALA A 186 -6.48 13.71 10.11
CA ALA A 186 -7.54 12.94 10.75
C ALA A 186 -6.99 11.64 11.36
N TYR A 187 -6.13 10.92 10.65
CA TYR A 187 -5.50 9.70 11.19
C TYR A 187 -4.42 10.00 12.24
N GLY A 188 -3.69 11.11 12.11
CA GLY A 188 -2.84 11.59 13.19
C GLY A 188 -3.63 11.85 14.47
N THR A 189 -4.81 12.50 14.33
CA THR A 189 -5.74 12.71 15.44
C THR A 189 -6.28 11.40 16.01
N ALA A 190 -6.59 10.40 15.16
CA ALA A 190 -6.98 9.07 15.61
C ALA A 190 -5.89 8.42 16.49
N GLY A 191 -4.61 8.55 16.12
CA GLY A 191 -3.50 8.09 16.94
C GLY A 191 -3.40 8.80 18.29
N LEU A 192 -3.58 10.12 18.31
CA LEU A 192 -3.65 10.89 19.57
C LEU A 192 -4.82 10.41 20.45
N LEU A 193 -5.98 10.18 19.85
CA LEU A 193 -7.15 9.66 20.59
C LEU A 193 -6.88 8.29 21.19
N VAL A 194 -6.21 7.39 20.45
CA VAL A 194 -5.78 6.09 21.00
C VAL A 194 -4.88 6.30 22.23
N GLN A 195 -3.89 7.19 22.14
CA GLN A 195 -2.98 7.51 23.26
C GLN A 195 -3.75 8.08 24.46
N LYS A 196 -4.59 9.09 24.26
CA LYS A 196 -5.32 9.79 25.34
C LYS A 196 -6.32 8.86 26.05
N ILE A 197 -7.04 8.04 25.31
CA ILE A 197 -8.10 7.18 25.84
C ILE A 197 -7.51 5.93 26.52
N SER A 198 -6.45 5.36 25.95
CA SER A 198 -5.77 4.19 26.53
C SER A 198 -4.86 4.54 27.69
N GLY A 199 -4.28 5.75 27.73
CA GLY A 199 -3.20 6.14 28.63
C GLY A 199 -1.84 5.54 28.27
N ILE A 200 -1.70 4.97 27.04
CA ILE A 200 -0.49 4.33 26.53
C ILE A 200 -0.04 5.10 25.29
N GLU A 201 1.26 5.40 25.20
CA GLU A 201 1.84 6.01 23.98
C GLU A 201 1.39 5.24 22.74
N TYR A 202 1.03 5.98 21.66
CA TYR A 202 0.43 5.39 20.48
C TYR A 202 1.25 4.23 19.88
N GLU A 203 2.56 4.42 19.70
CA GLU A 203 3.44 3.39 19.14
C GLU A 203 3.46 2.13 20.01
N LYS A 204 3.54 2.34 21.33
CA LYS A 204 3.51 1.22 22.28
C LYS A 204 2.17 0.50 22.25
N TYR A 205 1.06 1.23 22.14
CA TYR A 205 -0.25 0.63 22.00
C TYR A 205 -0.35 -0.26 20.75
N ILE A 206 0.04 0.29 19.60
CA ILE A 206 0.03 -0.46 18.33
C ILE A 206 0.89 -1.72 18.41
N VAL A 207 2.10 -1.61 18.92
CA VAL A 207 3.01 -2.75 19.04
C VAL A 207 2.43 -3.80 19.99
N ASP A 208 1.98 -3.42 21.16
CA ASP A 208 1.60 -4.38 22.20
C ASP A 208 0.21 -5.00 21.95
N HIS A 209 -0.75 -4.22 21.39
CA HIS A 209 -2.15 -4.65 21.27
C HIS A 209 -2.58 -5.07 19.86
N VAL A 210 -1.84 -4.66 18.83
CA VAL A 210 -2.18 -5.03 17.44
C VAL A 210 -1.13 -5.94 16.82
N LEU A 211 0.15 -5.56 16.88
CA LEU A 211 1.20 -6.22 16.10
C LEU A 211 1.77 -7.46 16.80
N LYS A 212 2.16 -7.37 18.08
CA LYS A 212 2.67 -8.52 18.83
C LYS A 212 1.71 -9.73 18.89
N PRO A 213 0.39 -9.56 19.09
CA PRO A 213 -0.54 -10.69 19.04
C PRO A 213 -0.51 -11.43 17.70
N LEU A 214 -0.16 -10.74 16.62
CA LEU A 214 0.03 -11.30 15.28
C LEU A 214 1.42 -11.93 15.07
N GLY A 215 2.27 -11.93 16.10
CA GLY A 215 3.64 -12.43 16.01
C GLY A 215 4.59 -11.48 15.26
N VAL A 216 4.24 -10.20 15.12
CA VAL A 216 5.12 -9.17 14.56
C VAL A 216 6.08 -8.71 15.64
N THR A 217 7.37 -8.97 15.43
CA THR A 217 8.45 -8.60 16.36
C THR A 217 9.38 -7.53 15.78
N THR A 218 9.22 -7.21 14.51
CA THR A 218 10.05 -6.27 13.75
C THR A 218 9.51 -4.86 13.77
N ALA A 219 8.32 -4.65 14.35
CA ALA A 219 7.70 -3.34 14.44
C ALA A 219 8.53 -2.43 15.33
N HIS A 220 8.94 -1.34 14.76
CA HIS A 220 9.59 -0.28 15.49
C HIS A 220 8.82 1.02 15.38
N PRO A 221 8.81 1.80 16.46
CA PRO A 221 8.23 3.13 16.42
C PRO A 221 8.96 4.00 15.39
N VAL A 222 8.42 5.16 15.16
CA VAL A 222 8.77 6.18 14.17
C VAL A 222 10.27 6.50 14.03
N TYR A 223 11.08 6.12 15.04
CA TYR A 223 12.54 6.28 15.01
C TYR A 223 13.22 4.92 14.95
N PRO A 224 13.70 4.52 13.77
CA PRO A 224 14.42 3.27 13.64
C PRO A 224 15.71 3.28 14.48
N SER A 225 15.95 2.17 15.21
CA SER A 225 17.25 1.94 15.84
C SER A 225 18.36 1.80 14.77
N PRO A 226 19.64 1.95 15.13
CA PRO A 226 20.74 1.73 14.18
C PRO A 226 20.65 0.39 13.43
N GLU A 227 20.29 -0.69 14.14
CA GLU A 227 20.16 -2.04 13.55
C GLU A 227 19.01 -2.09 12.53
N MET A 228 17.95 -1.32 12.74
CA MET A 228 16.87 -1.24 11.77
C MET A 228 17.29 -0.48 10.54
N VAL A 229 18.02 0.62 10.69
CA VAL A 229 18.50 1.41 9.55
C VAL A 229 19.30 0.53 8.58
N GLU A 230 20.08 -0.43 9.10
CA GLU A 230 20.83 -1.38 8.28
C GLU A 230 19.90 -2.32 7.47
N ARG A 231 18.70 -2.58 7.97
CA ARG A 231 17.70 -3.43 7.31
C ARG A 231 16.74 -2.66 6.43
N MET A 232 16.74 -1.32 6.46
CA MET A 232 15.82 -0.50 5.69
C MET A 232 16.22 -0.42 4.23
N ALA A 233 15.23 -0.57 3.36
CA ALA A 233 15.40 -0.26 1.94
C ALA A 233 15.57 1.26 1.76
N LEU A 234 16.58 1.67 1.01
CA LEU A 234 16.75 3.07 0.64
C LEU A 234 15.71 3.46 -0.43
N PRO A 235 15.14 4.65 -0.33
CA PRO A 235 14.11 5.12 -1.26
C PRO A 235 14.71 5.62 -2.58
N TYR A 236 13.95 5.42 -3.67
CA TYR A 236 14.34 5.83 -5.01
C TYR A 236 13.17 6.45 -5.77
N LYS A 237 13.48 7.34 -6.69
CA LYS A 237 12.60 7.67 -7.81
C LYS A 237 12.75 6.60 -8.88
N ALA A 238 11.65 6.08 -9.38
CA ALA A 238 11.66 5.09 -10.44
C ALA A 238 12.37 5.61 -11.69
N GLY A 239 13.11 4.72 -12.36
CA GLY A 239 13.76 5.06 -13.63
C GLY A 239 12.81 5.06 -14.82
N GLY A 240 11.66 4.42 -14.70
CA GLY A 240 10.82 4.10 -15.85
C GLY A 240 11.42 2.98 -16.70
N SER A 241 10.80 2.69 -17.83
CA SER A 241 11.22 1.57 -18.71
C SER A 241 12.53 1.79 -19.45
N LEU A 242 13.02 3.03 -19.51
CA LEU A 242 14.23 3.40 -20.27
C LEU A 242 15.30 4.13 -19.43
N GLY A 243 14.94 4.57 -18.23
CA GLY A 243 15.84 5.29 -17.33
C GLY A 243 16.44 4.41 -16.24
N LYS A 244 17.18 5.05 -15.33
CA LYS A 244 17.73 4.39 -14.12
C LYS A 244 17.11 4.97 -12.87
N PRO A 245 16.87 4.16 -11.82
CA PRO A 245 16.42 4.67 -10.54
C PRO A 245 17.38 5.73 -10.01
N ALA A 246 16.82 6.81 -9.44
CA ALA A 246 17.58 7.86 -8.79
C ALA A 246 17.34 7.86 -7.29
N PRO A 247 18.36 8.04 -6.43
CA PRO A 247 18.17 8.11 -4.99
C PRO A 247 17.16 9.20 -4.60
N GLU A 248 16.33 8.90 -3.63
CA GLU A 248 15.39 9.85 -3.03
C GLU A 248 15.75 10.06 -1.55
N VAL A 249 15.25 11.14 -0.98
CA VAL A 249 15.44 11.44 0.42
C VAL A 249 14.50 10.58 1.26
N GLN A 250 15.06 9.82 2.21
CA GLN A 250 14.25 9.11 3.18
C GLN A 250 13.67 10.10 4.20
N VAL A 251 12.36 10.08 4.36
CA VAL A 251 11.64 11.04 5.18
C VAL A 251 10.82 10.37 6.27
N HIS A 252 10.60 11.07 7.36
CA HIS A 252 9.58 10.82 8.37
C HIS A 252 8.34 11.66 8.13
N PHE A 253 7.24 11.16 8.59
CA PHE A 253 5.92 11.75 8.54
C PHE A 253 5.49 12.20 9.94
N ASP A 254 5.30 13.50 10.18
CA ASP A 254 4.85 13.99 11.49
C ASP A 254 3.50 13.40 11.91
N VAL A 255 2.66 13.00 10.93
CA VAL A 255 1.39 12.30 11.14
C VAL A 255 1.57 10.77 11.09
N TYR A 256 2.58 10.25 11.80
CA TYR A 256 2.97 8.84 11.71
C TYR A 256 1.84 7.80 11.94
N PRO A 257 0.75 8.06 12.68
CA PRO A 257 -0.39 7.14 12.71
C PRO A 257 -1.09 6.98 11.35
N ALA A 258 -0.86 7.91 10.42
CA ALA A 258 -1.36 7.82 9.05
C ALA A 258 -0.48 6.96 8.12
N GLY A 259 0.74 6.51 8.58
CA GLY A 259 1.53 5.62 7.75
C GLY A 259 3.05 5.76 7.77
N ASP A 260 3.67 6.01 8.90
CA ASP A 260 5.14 6.06 8.98
C ASP A 260 5.70 5.01 9.93
N ILE A 261 5.44 3.74 9.63
CA ILE A 261 6.03 2.60 10.33
C ILE A 261 6.74 1.71 9.31
N TYR A 262 7.92 1.25 9.68
CA TYR A 262 8.74 0.36 8.86
C TYR A 262 8.51 -1.09 9.29
N LEU A 263 8.06 -1.91 8.35
CA LEU A 263 7.74 -3.33 8.54
C LEU A 263 8.25 -4.15 7.35
N THR A 264 8.25 -5.47 7.52
CA THR A 264 8.42 -6.40 6.40
C THR A 264 7.06 -6.62 5.69
N ALA A 265 7.11 -7.16 4.47
CA ALA A 265 5.88 -7.55 3.77
C ALA A 265 5.13 -8.67 4.51
N GLU A 266 5.87 -9.56 5.18
CA GLU A 266 5.27 -10.62 6.00
C GLU A 266 4.49 -10.08 7.19
N ASP A 267 5.01 -9.06 7.88
CA ASP A 267 4.35 -8.48 9.05
C ASP A 267 2.98 -7.92 8.69
N MET A 268 2.90 -7.18 7.60
CA MET A 268 1.63 -6.65 7.12
C MET A 268 0.72 -7.73 6.50
N ALA A 269 1.29 -8.79 5.95
CA ALA A 269 0.51 -9.93 5.50
C ALA A 269 -0.14 -10.71 6.66
N ARG A 270 0.51 -10.78 7.84
CA ARG A 270 -0.11 -11.33 9.06
C ARG A 270 -1.32 -10.50 9.50
N TYR A 271 -1.18 -9.17 9.44
CA TYR A 271 -2.28 -8.25 9.69
C TYR A 271 -3.42 -8.45 8.67
N LEU A 272 -3.09 -8.53 7.37
CA LEU A 272 -4.07 -8.81 6.32
C LEU A 272 -4.79 -10.14 6.55
N ALA A 273 -4.06 -11.20 6.92
CA ALA A 273 -4.65 -12.49 7.25
C ALA A 273 -5.66 -12.39 8.41
N ALA A 274 -5.34 -11.61 9.45
CA ALA A 274 -6.29 -11.35 10.54
C ALA A 274 -7.56 -10.64 10.03
N GLN A 275 -7.42 -9.64 9.16
CA GLN A 275 -8.57 -8.93 8.57
C GLN A 275 -9.46 -9.86 7.72
N LEU A 276 -8.86 -10.79 6.98
CA LEU A 276 -9.57 -11.77 6.15
C LEU A 276 -10.25 -12.88 6.97
N ASN A 277 -9.86 -13.06 8.23
CA ASN A 277 -10.35 -14.12 9.11
C ASN A 277 -11.08 -13.58 10.36
N GLY A 278 -11.81 -12.49 10.21
CA GLY A 278 -12.64 -11.95 11.28
C GLY A 278 -11.85 -11.55 12.54
N GLY A 279 -10.68 -10.95 12.34
CA GLY A 279 -9.81 -10.43 13.39
C GLY A 279 -8.88 -11.46 14.04
N VAL A 280 -8.72 -12.65 13.45
CA VAL A 280 -7.90 -13.76 14.00
C VAL A 280 -6.79 -14.16 13.06
N TYR A 281 -5.58 -14.28 13.59
CA TYR A 281 -4.44 -14.88 12.91
C TYR A 281 -3.79 -15.94 13.81
N LYS A 282 -3.65 -17.19 13.31
CA LYS A 282 -3.05 -18.32 14.04
C LYS A 282 -3.62 -18.49 15.46
N GLY A 283 -4.94 -18.31 15.61
CA GLY A 283 -5.64 -18.41 16.89
C GLY A 283 -5.59 -17.15 17.78
N ASN A 284 -4.76 -16.17 17.47
CA ASN A 284 -4.69 -14.92 18.21
C ASN A 284 -5.67 -13.90 17.63
N ARG A 285 -6.51 -13.33 18.49
CA ARG A 285 -7.54 -12.36 18.13
C ARG A 285 -7.08 -10.94 18.44
N ILE A 286 -7.19 -10.06 17.45
CA ILE A 286 -6.98 -8.61 17.62
C ILE A 286 -8.28 -7.80 17.60
N LEU A 287 -9.33 -8.32 16.98
CA LEU A 287 -10.68 -7.74 16.94
C LEU A 287 -11.73 -8.86 16.89
N SER A 288 -12.97 -8.55 17.29
CA SER A 288 -14.12 -9.38 17.00
C SER A 288 -14.46 -9.37 15.51
N GLU A 289 -15.14 -10.40 15.05
CA GLU A 289 -15.63 -10.46 13.67
C GLU A 289 -16.61 -9.32 13.35
N GLU A 290 -17.40 -8.89 14.35
CA GLU A 290 -18.32 -7.76 14.21
C GLU A 290 -17.56 -6.45 13.96
N SER A 291 -16.49 -6.19 14.72
CA SER A 291 -15.66 -5.00 14.54
C SER A 291 -14.95 -5.02 13.19
N VAL A 292 -14.47 -6.17 12.74
CA VAL A 292 -13.86 -6.29 11.39
C VAL A 292 -14.90 -6.00 10.31
N ARG A 293 -16.11 -6.56 10.41
CA ARG A 293 -17.21 -6.24 9.48
C ARG A 293 -17.57 -4.76 9.52
N GLU A 294 -17.54 -4.13 10.70
CA GLU A 294 -17.79 -2.70 10.84
C GLU A 294 -16.71 -1.84 10.15
N MET A 295 -15.45 -2.24 10.24
CA MET A 295 -14.35 -1.59 9.49
C MET A 295 -14.53 -1.67 7.97
N HIS A 296 -15.08 -2.77 7.49
CA HIS A 296 -15.28 -3.05 6.06
C HIS A 296 -16.62 -2.52 5.51
N LYS A 297 -17.30 -1.61 6.22
CA LYS A 297 -18.51 -0.95 5.72
C LYS A 297 -18.18 0.40 5.09
N PRO A 298 -18.51 0.63 3.81
CA PRO A 298 -18.47 1.96 3.22
C PRO A 298 -19.34 2.95 4.00
N ARG A 299 -18.92 4.21 4.03
CA ARG A 299 -19.60 5.26 4.81
C ARG A 299 -20.13 6.37 3.90
N PHE A 300 -21.28 6.92 4.27
CA PHE A 300 -21.86 8.13 3.69
C PHE A 300 -21.93 8.11 2.16
N GLY A 301 -22.20 6.94 1.57
CA GLY A 301 -22.34 6.77 0.12
C GLY A 301 -21.02 6.72 -0.66
N GLY A 302 -19.87 6.68 0.03
CA GLY A 302 -18.56 6.46 -0.59
C GLY A 302 -18.12 5.00 -0.55
N ASP A 303 -16.92 4.71 -1.07
CA ASP A 303 -16.33 3.37 -1.15
C ASP A 303 -15.24 3.12 -0.08
N TYR A 304 -15.19 3.96 0.96
CA TYR A 304 -14.17 3.88 2.02
C TYR A 304 -14.80 3.55 3.37
N GLY A 305 -14.29 2.48 3.99
CA GLY A 305 -14.61 2.09 5.36
C GLY A 305 -13.64 2.71 6.37
N PHE A 306 -13.19 1.94 7.36
CA PHE A 306 -12.19 2.39 8.34
C PHE A 306 -10.81 1.87 7.96
N GLY A 307 -10.05 2.69 7.23
CA GLY A 307 -8.70 2.36 6.77
C GLY A 307 -8.64 1.46 5.53
N PHE A 308 -9.76 1.21 4.86
CA PHE A 308 -9.84 0.40 3.64
C PHE A 308 -10.75 1.03 2.60
N TRP A 309 -10.31 0.98 1.35
CA TRP A 309 -11.17 1.06 0.20
C TRP A 309 -11.88 -0.27 0.00
N MET A 310 -13.14 -0.21 -0.41
CA MET A 310 -13.97 -1.35 -0.73
C MET A 310 -14.25 -1.37 -2.23
N VAL A 311 -14.07 -2.51 -2.87
CA VAL A 311 -14.38 -2.69 -4.29
C VAL A 311 -15.17 -3.97 -4.47
N HIS A 312 -16.28 -3.88 -5.20
CA HIS A 312 -16.99 -5.05 -5.66
C HIS A 312 -16.39 -5.48 -7.01
N ASP A 313 -15.79 -6.67 -7.04
CA ASP A 313 -15.26 -7.27 -8.26
C ASP A 313 -16.40 -7.89 -9.07
N SER A 314 -16.89 -7.20 -10.09
CA SER A 314 -17.99 -7.66 -10.92
C SER A 314 -17.70 -8.95 -11.68
N ALA A 315 -16.45 -9.33 -11.86
CA ALA A 315 -16.06 -10.57 -12.53
C ALA A 315 -16.26 -11.81 -11.64
N THR A 316 -16.14 -11.66 -10.33
CA THR A 316 -16.26 -12.76 -9.36
C THR A 316 -17.48 -12.62 -8.45
N GLY A 317 -18.06 -11.45 -8.33
CA GLY A 317 -19.07 -11.12 -7.33
C GLY A 317 -18.49 -10.90 -5.93
N HIS A 318 -17.16 -10.95 -5.76
CA HIS A 318 -16.50 -10.85 -4.47
C HIS A 318 -16.29 -9.40 -4.03
N THR A 319 -16.15 -9.21 -2.73
CA THR A 319 -15.77 -7.94 -2.13
C THR A 319 -14.29 -7.92 -1.83
N LEU A 320 -13.59 -6.94 -2.40
CA LEU A 320 -12.18 -6.71 -2.15
C LEU A 320 -12.00 -5.52 -1.20
N ILE A 321 -11.07 -5.67 -0.26
CA ILE A 321 -10.54 -4.56 0.55
C ILE A 321 -9.14 -4.22 0.06
N HIS A 322 -8.81 -2.94 0.01
CA HIS A 322 -7.44 -2.55 -0.33
C HIS A 322 -7.02 -1.21 0.27
N HIS A 323 -5.73 -0.99 0.36
CA HIS A 323 -5.16 0.33 0.61
C HIS A 323 -3.74 0.43 0.06
N GLY A 324 -3.45 1.51 -0.64
CA GLY A 324 -2.10 1.86 -1.07
C GLY A 324 -1.33 2.61 0.02
N GLY A 325 -0.02 2.49 0.03
CA GLY A 325 0.90 3.26 0.86
C GLY A 325 1.88 4.06 0.02
N ALA A 326 2.17 5.29 0.43
CA ALA A 326 3.14 6.16 -0.24
C ALA A 326 3.85 7.05 0.77
N ILE A 327 5.17 7.00 0.77
CA ILE A 327 6.05 7.94 1.48
C ILE A 327 7.34 8.08 0.65
N GLY A 328 8.00 9.22 0.69
CA GLY A 328 9.13 9.59 -0.16
C GLY A 328 9.95 8.41 -0.73
N GLY A 329 9.82 8.12 -2.02
CA GLY A 329 10.55 7.06 -2.70
C GLY A 329 10.21 5.63 -2.29
N GLN A 330 9.08 5.39 -1.60
CA GLN A 330 8.61 4.07 -1.22
C GLN A 330 7.11 3.93 -1.44
N ARG A 331 6.66 2.73 -1.78
CA ARG A 331 5.25 2.38 -1.98
C ARG A 331 4.93 1.04 -1.34
N ALA A 332 3.70 0.91 -0.89
CA ALA A 332 3.14 -0.34 -0.40
C ALA A 332 1.72 -0.54 -0.96
N PHE A 333 1.30 -1.77 -1.07
CA PHE A 333 -0.05 -2.10 -1.46
C PHE A 333 -0.57 -3.33 -0.72
N LEU A 334 -1.74 -3.16 -0.13
CA LEU A 334 -2.50 -4.20 0.54
C LEU A 334 -3.77 -4.45 -0.26
N ILE A 335 -4.06 -5.70 -0.56
CA ILE A 335 -5.35 -6.11 -1.12
C ILE A 335 -5.75 -7.49 -0.58
N GLY A 336 -7.01 -7.62 -0.25
CA GLY A 336 -7.61 -8.87 0.20
C GLY A 336 -8.99 -9.11 -0.40
N ASP A 337 -9.28 -10.35 -0.70
CA ASP A 337 -10.58 -10.85 -1.12
C ASP A 337 -11.25 -11.46 0.11
N LEU A 338 -12.31 -10.81 0.59
CA LEU A 338 -13.02 -11.19 1.81
C LEU A 338 -13.75 -12.53 1.65
N ASP A 339 -14.30 -12.80 0.47
CA ASP A 339 -15.10 -13.99 0.20
C ASP A 339 -14.22 -15.23 0.07
N ALA A 340 -13.12 -15.11 -0.68
CA ALA A 340 -12.15 -16.21 -0.88
C ALA A 340 -11.10 -16.31 0.24
N ARG A 341 -10.99 -15.30 1.12
CA ARG A 341 -9.97 -15.19 2.16
C ARG A 341 -8.54 -15.33 1.62
N VAL A 342 -8.27 -14.66 0.52
CA VAL A 342 -6.94 -14.60 -0.08
C VAL A 342 -6.48 -13.16 -0.20
N GLY A 343 -5.16 -12.93 -0.18
CA GLY A 343 -4.67 -11.57 -0.24
C GLY A 343 -3.20 -11.47 -0.61
N VAL A 344 -2.81 -10.25 -0.95
CA VAL A 344 -1.45 -9.88 -1.34
C VAL A 344 -1.05 -8.63 -0.58
N TYR A 345 0.14 -8.65 -0.03
CA TYR A 345 0.81 -7.44 0.43
C TYR A 345 2.18 -7.33 -0.22
N TYR A 346 2.49 -6.19 -0.80
CA TYR A 346 3.82 -5.94 -1.33
C TYR A 346 4.29 -4.51 -1.10
N MET A 347 5.61 -4.34 -1.10
CA MET A 347 6.30 -3.08 -0.83
C MET A 347 7.44 -2.90 -1.82
N THR A 348 7.68 -1.65 -2.23
CA THR A 348 8.79 -1.28 -3.11
C THR A 348 9.55 -0.10 -2.53
N ASN A 349 10.84 -0.02 -2.84
CA ASN A 349 11.65 1.16 -2.55
C ASN A 349 11.70 2.12 -3.76
N SER A 350 10.53 2.42 -4.30
CA SER A 350 10.35 3.30 -5.44
C SER A 350 9.14 4.21 -5.24
N ASP A 351 9.18 5.43 -5.77
CA ASP A 351 8.02 6.34 -5.82
C ASP A 351 6.97 5.91 -6.85
N TYR A 352 7.23 4.86 -7.62
CA TYR A 352 6.32 4.28 -8.59
C TYR A 352 5.73 2.95 -8.09
N LEU A 353 4.42 2.81 -8.26
CA LEU A 353 3.69 1.58 -8.07
C LEU A 353 2.82 1.36 -9.32
N PRO A 354 2.95 0.22 -10.02
CA PRO A 354 2.21 -0.01 -11.28
C PRO A 354 0.68 0.05 -11.13
N ASP A 355 0.17 0.12 -9.90
CA ASP A 355 -1.18 -0.30 -9.55
C ASP A 355 -2.00 0.73 -8.81
N ALA A 356 -1.59 1.98 -8.86
CA ALA A 356 -2.21 3.02 -8.03
C ALA A 356 -3.70 3.27 -8.31
N THR A 357 -4.30 2.75 -9.41
CA THR A 357 -5.74 2.94 -9.72
C THR A 357 -6.20 2.09 -10.92
N PRO A 358 -7.31 1.38 -10.84
CA PRO A 358 -7.93 0.71 -9.69
C PRO A 358 -7.20 -0.59 -9.30
N PRO A 359 -7.44 -1.14 -8.09
CA PRO A 359 -6.57 -2.14 -7.44
C PRO A 359 -6.35 -3.45 -8.20
N VAL A 360 -7.22 -3.80 -9.10
CA VAL A 360 -7.14 -5.06 -9.88
C VAL A 360 -6.42 -4.89 -11.22
N GLN A 361 -5.84 -3.72 -11.51
CA GLN A 361 -5.13 -3.49 -12.78
C GLN A 361 -3.70 -4.01 -12.80
N SER A 362 -3.08 -4.23 -11.64
CA SER A 362 -1.80 -4.91 -11.56
C SER A 362 -1.87 -6.33 -12.08
N GLU A 363 -0.98 -6.67 -12.98
CA GLU A 363 -0.86 -8.05 -13.43
C GLU A 363 -0.40 -8.98 -12.30
N ILE A 364 0.46 -8.47 -11.40
CA ILE A 364 0.91 -9.20 -10.20
C ILE A 364 -0.28 -9.53 -9.29
N VAL A 365 -1.08 -8.52 -8.94
CA VAL A 365 -2.26 -8.69 -8.06
C VAL A 365 -3.30 -9.59 -8.73
N TYR A 366 -3.61 -9.33 -10.00
CA TYR A 366 -4.58 -10.13 -10.75
C TYR A 366 -4.20 -11.60 -10.80
N ALA A 367 -2.95 -11.90 -11.17
CA ALA A 367 -2.45 -13.26 -11.21
C ALA A 367 -2.44 -13.91 -9.83
N ALA A 368 -1.94 -13.19 -8.82
CA ALA A 368 -1.85 -13.72 -7.46
C ALA A 368 -3.23 -14.05 -6.87
N LEU A 369 -4.22 -13.14 -6.98
CA LEU A 369 -5.57 -13.41 -6.47
C LEU A 369 -6.23 -14.58 -7.19
N LYS A 370 -6.12 -14.66 -8.52
CA LYS A 370 -6.64 -15.79 -9.28
C LYS A 370 -6.03 -17.11 -8.85
N LEU A 371 -4.71 -17.20 -8.83
CA LEU A 371 -3.99 -18.42 -8.45
C LEU A 371 -4.24 -18.81 -6.98
N LEU A 372 -4.32 -17.85 -6.08
CA LEU A 372 -4.65 -18.11 -4.67
C LEU A 372 -6.07 -18.63 -4.47
N ARG A 373 -7.02 -18.23 -5.31
CA ARG A 373 -8.39 -18.80 -5.34
C ARG A 373 -8.39 -20.24 -5.89
N GLY A 374 -7.37 -20.61 -6.66
CA GLY A 374 -7.32 -21.87 -7.42
C GLY A 374 -7.88 -21.73 -8.84
N ASP A 375 -8.06 -20.50 -9.31
CA ASP A 375 -8.53 -20.20 -10.65
C ASP A 375 -7.40 -20.30 -11.67
N ASP A 376 -7.74 -20.54 -12.93
CA ASP A 376 -6.77 -20.45 -14.02
C ASP A 376 -6.40 -18.99 -14.28
N TYR A 377 -5.09 -18.76 -14.31
CA TYR A 377 -4.54 -17.48 -14.71
C TYR A 377 -4.15 -17.51 -16.19
N VAL A 378 -4.71 -16.58 -16.93
CA VAL A 378 -4.31 -16.25 -18.30
C VAL A 378 -3.79 -14.81 -18.29
N PRO A 379 -2.53 -14.58 -18.73
CA PRO A 379 -1.98 -13.23 -18.81
C PRO A 379 -2.87 -12.33 -19.66
N ARG A 380 -3.12 -11.12 -19.16
CA ARG A 380 -3.85 -10.12 -19.92
C ARG A 380 -3.05 -9.72 -21.18
N PRO A 381 -3.70 -9.48 -22.31
CA PRO A 381 -3.01 -9.08 -23.53
C PRO A 381 -2.14 -7.84 -23.29
N GLN A 382 -0.83 -7.99 -23.52
CA GLN A 382 0.06 -6.83 -23.46
C GLN A 382 -0.09 -6.01 -24.74
N ARG A 383 -0.16 -4.68 -24.59
CA ARG A 383 -0.14 -3.79 -25.73
C ARG A 383 1.19 -3.92 -26.46
N LYS A 384 1.12 -4.24 -27.74
CA LYS A 384 2.29 -4.25 -28.64
C LYS A 384 2.23 -2.96 -29.47
N GLY A 385 3.33 -2.22 -29.50
CA GLY A 385 3.44 -1.07 -30.38
C GLY A 385 3.58 -1.52 -31.84
N ILE A 386 3.06 -0.70 -32.76
CA ILE A 386 3.33 -0.83 -34.19
C ILE A 386 4.64 -0.10 -34.55
N ALA A 387 5.25 -0.48 -35.67
CA ALA A 387 6.37 0.27 -36.23
C ALA A 387 5.84 1.58 -36.85
N VAL A 388 6.53 2.69 -36.56
CA VAL A 388 6.25 4.01 -37.15
C VAL A 388 7.54 4.51 -37.79
N ASP A 389 7.39 5.19 -38.93
CA ASP A 389 8.51 5.75 -39.67
C ASP A 389 9.35 6.72 -38.80
N GLU A 390 10.65 6.64 -38.93
CA GLU A 390 11.58 7.44 -38.10
C GLU A 390 11.42 8.94 -38.31
N THR A 391 11.07 9.37 -39.52
CA THR A 391 10.82 10.77 -39.85
C THR A 391 9.59 11.28 -39.09
N VAL A 392 8.55 10.46 -39.02
CA VAL A 392 7.35 10.76 -38.25
C VAL A 392 7.69 10.83 -36.75
N LEU A 393 8.40 9.85 -36.21
CA LEU A 393 8.82 9.87 -34.80
C LEU A 393 9.67 11.09 -34.47
N ASN A 394 10.57 11.50 -35.35
CA ASN A 394 11.42 12.70 -35.18
C ASN A 394 10.59 13.98 -35.13
N SER A 395 9.45 14.05 -35.83
CA SER A 395 8.55 15.20 -35.78
C SER A 395 7.92 15.44 -34.41
N TYR A 396 7.83 14.40 -33.59
CA TYR A 396 7.24 14.46 -32.23
C TYR A 396 8.23 14.90 -31.16
N VAL A 397 9.53 14.82 -31.41
CA VAL A 397 10.56 15.20 -30.43
C VAL A 397 10.43 16.68 -30.09
N GLY A 398 10.40 16.98 -28.78
CA GLY A 398 10.27 18.36 -28.31
C GLY A 398 9.80 18.45 -26.85
N THR A 399 9.65 19.69 -26.40
CA THR A 399 9.12 20.00 -25.07
C THR A 399 7.69 20.52 -25.20
N TYR A 400 6.81 20.04 -24.33
CA TYR A 400 5.37 20.36 -24.34
C TYR A 400 4.97 20.86 -22.96
N GLU A 401 4.22 21.96 -22.90
CA GLU A 401 3.78 22.61 -21.66
C GLU A 401 2.42 22.08 -21.21
N LEU A 402 2.37 21.46 -20.04
CA LEU A 402 1.15 20.89 -19.44
C LEU A 402 0.89 21.58 -18.09
N GLY A 403 0.02 22.58 -18.09
CA GLY A 403 -0.22 23.40 -16.89
C GLY A 403 1.06 24.08 -16.39
N GLN A 404 1.46 23.84 -15.14
CA GLN A 404 2.72 24.36 -14.58
C GLN A 404 3.93 23.42 -14.82
N GLY A 405 3.73 22.27 -15.49
CA GLY A 405 4.78 21.28 -15.77
C GLY A 405 5.09 21.18 -17.24
N THR A 406 6.18 20.49 -17.56
CA THR A 406 6.59 20.22 -18.94
C THR A 406 6.77 18.72 -19.15
N LEU A 407 6.41 18.28 -20.35
CA LEU A 407 6.64 16.94 -20.86
C LEU A 407 7.72 17.02 -21.93
N VAL A 408 8.75 16.20 -21.84
CA VAL A 408 9.82 16.10 -22.81
C VAL A 408 9.64 14.80 -23.59
N VAL A 409 9.45 14.92 -24.90
CA VAL A 409 9.45 13.78 -25.83
C VAL A 409 10.82 13.72 -26.50
N SER A 410 11.47 12.57 -26.42
CA SER A 410 12.80 12.33 -26.98
C SER A 410 12.85 11.00 -27.73
N ARG A 411 13.95 10.75 -28.45
CA ARG A 411 14.24 9.46 -29.09
C ARG A 411 15.22 8.67 -28.25
N VAL A 412 14.89 7.38 -28.01
CA VAL A 412 15.82 6.41 -27.44
C VAL A 412 15.86 5.20 -28.37
N GLY A 413 16.89 5.12 -29.20
CA GLY A 413 16.95 4.16 -30.28
C GLY A 413 15.79 4.36 -31.28
N ARG A 414 15.00 3.32 -31.52
CA ARG A 414 13.82 3.34 -32.39
C ARG A 414 12.52 3.70 -31.68
N ALA A 415 12.56 3.94 -30.37
CA ALA A 415 11.38 4.27 -29.58
C ALA A 415 11.27 5.78 -29.34
N LEU A 416 10.05 6.28 -29.13
CA LEU A 416 9.81 7.55 -28.45
C LEU A 416 9.82 7.32 -26.95
N ALA A 417 10.37 8.26 -26.22
CA ALA A 417 10.38 8.32 -24.79
C ALA A 417 9.69 9.58 -24.28
N LEU A 418 8.94 9.45 -23.20
CA LEU A 418 8.30 10.56 -22.48
C LEU A 418 8.92 10.70 -21.11
N GLN A 419 9.28 11.92 -20.77
CA GLN A 419 9.75 12.30 -19.43
C GLN A 419 8.99 13.55 -18.97
N GLN A 420 8.48 13.55 -17.76
CA GLN A 420 8.02 14.77 -17.12
C GLN A 420 9.22 15.50 -16.53
N ASN A 421 9.34 16.81 -16.81
CA ASN A 421 10.47 17.60 -16.28
C ASN A 421 10.54 17.53 -14.75
N GLY A 422 11.74 17.33 -14.23
CA GLY A 422 11.98 17.13 -12.80
C GLY A 422 11.71 15.69 -12.28
N GLN A 423 11.23 14.76 -13.14
CA GLN A 423 11.08 13.35 -12.80
C GLN A 423 12.27 12.53 -13.31
N ALA A 424 12.63 11.48 -12.57
CA ALA A 424 13.69 10.55 -12.99
C ALA A 424 13.20 9.57 -14.07
N ALA A 425 11.90 9.26 -14.07
CA ALA A 425 11.33 8.26 -14.95
C ALA A 425 11.32 8.69 -16.41
N ILE A 426 11.94 7.87 -17.27
CA ILE A 426 11.90 7.95 -18.71
C ILE A 426 11.13 6.75 -19.24
N ASN A 427 9.94 6.97 -19.76
CA ASN A 427 9.04 5.90 -20.14
C ASN A 427 8.89 5.80 -21.67
N GLU A 428 8.92 4.58 -22.18
CA GLU A 428 8.71 4.30 -23.60
C GLU A 428 7.24 4.55 -23.99
N LEU A 429 7.06 5.16 -25.14
CA LEU A 429 5.78 5.33 -25.80
C LEU A 429 5.58 4.24 -26.87
N LEU A 430 4.60 3.37 -26.66
CA LEU A 430 4.20 2.33 -27.62
C LEU A 430 3.18 2.90 -28.60
N ALA A 431 3.48 2.89 -29.90
CA ALA A 431 2.57 3.39 -30.91
C ALA A 431 1.36 2.45 -31.09
N GLU A 432 0.15 2.95 -30.91
CA GLU A 432 -1.10 2.26 -31.30
C GLU A 432 -1.49 2.61 -32.74
N THR A 433 -1.22 3.85 -33.12
CA THR A 433 -1.32 4.38 -34.51
C THR A 433 -0.11 5.27 -34.79
N PRO A 434 0.09 5.78 -36.00
CA PRO A 434 1.18 6.72 -36.26
C PRO A 434 1.16 7.96 -35.36
N VAL A 435 0.00 8.41 -34.91
CA VAL A 435 -0.16 9.63 -34.09
C VAL A 435 -0.54 9.39 -32.65
N ARG A 436 -0.99 8.19 -32.30
CA ARG A 436 -1.44 7.82 -30.94
C ARG A 436 -0.50 6.79 -30.33
N PHE A 437 -0.06 7.07 -29.14
CA PHE A 437 0.86 6.26 -28.36
C PHE A 437 0.31 5.99 -26.98
N VAL A 438 0.77 4.91 -26.34
CA VAL A 438 0.45 4.60 -24.97
C VAL A 438 1.75 4.46 -24.17
N LEU A 439 1.77 5.01 -22.98
CA LEU A 439 2.91 4.88 -22.07
C LEU A 439 3.04 3.40 -21.68
N ARG A 440 4.22 2.81 -21.91
CA ARG A 440 4.47 1.39 -21.56
C ARG A 440 4.12 1.11 -20.11
N GLY A 441 3.38 0.03 -19.88
CA GLY A 441 2.97 -0.38 -18.54
C GLY A 441 1.84 0.45 -17.92
N SER A 442 1.18 1.35 -18.69
CA SER A 442 0.08 2.18 -18.17
C SER A 442 -1.10 2.27 -19.14
N ASN A 443 -2.19 2.93 -18.69
CA ASN A 443 -3.34 3.30 -19.52
C ASN A 443 -3.30 4.77 -19.97
N ILE A 444 -2.14 5.44 -19.81
CA ILE A 444 -1.98 6.82 -20.26
C ILE A 444 -1.74 6.83 -21.76
N ALA A 445 -2.63 7.46 -22.50
CA ALA A 445 -2.48 7.63 -23.93
C ALA A 445 -2.03 9.04 -24.27
N ILE A 446 -1.20 9.15 -25.31
CA ILE A 446 -0.64 10.38 -25.84
C ILE A 446 -1.02 10.45 -27.31
N THR A 447 -1.68 11.52 -27.73
CA THR A 447 -1.98 11.77 -29.14
C THR A 447 -1.27 13.05 -29.58
N PHE A 448 -0.48 12.98 -30.66
CA PHE A 448 0.16 14.14 -31.25
C PHE A 448 -0.76 14.79 -32.26
N GLU A 449 -0.95 16.10 -32.15
CA GLU A 449 -1.84 16.89 -33.00
C GLU A 449 -1.09 18.10 -33.59
N GLY A 450 -1.42 18.43 -34.85
CA GLY A 450 -0.85 19.57 -35.54
C GLY A 450 -1.46 19.74 -36.93
N ASP A 451 -1.04 20.74 -37.65
CA ASP A 451 -1.49 21.05 -39.00
C ASP A 451 -0.30 21.24 -39.95
N GLY A 452 -0.49 20.94 -41.25
CA GLY A 452 0.53 21.11 -42.29
C GLY A 452 1.84 20.36 -42.07
N GLY A 453 1.80 19.21 -41.34
CA GLY A 453 2.99 18.41 -41.03
C GLY A 453 3.80 18.92 -39.83
N ARG A 454 3.35 19.99 -39.17
CA ARG A 454 3.96 20.52 -37.95
C ARG A 454 3.15 20.11 -36.73
N ILE A 455 3.82 19.47 -35.77
CA ILE A 455 3.18 19.12 -34.47
C ILE A 455 3.16 20.35 -33.58
N GLU A 456 1.96 20.70 -33.11
CA GLU A 456 1.73 21.90 -32.31
C GLU A 456 1.46 21.56 -30.83
N ARG A 457 0.88 20.38 -30.58
CA ARG A 457 0.50 19.94 -29.24
C ARG A 457 0.45 18.42 -29.12
N LEU A 458 0.47 17.96 -27.90
CA LEU A 458 0.10 16.59 -27.56
C LEU A 458 -1.09 16.62 -26.59
N VAL A 459 -1.91 15.58 -26.66
CA VAL A 459 -3.05 15.36 -25.76
C VAL A 459 -2.79 14.15 -24.91
N VAL A 460 -2.84 14.33 -23.59
CA VAL A 460 -2.71 13.27 -22.59
C VAL A 460 -4.10 12.82 -22.16
N GLU A 461 -4.39 11.54 -22.27
CA GLU A 461 -5.61 10.91 -21.78
C GLU A 461 -5.28 9.96 -20.64
N SER A 462 -5.86 10.18 -19.47
CA SER A 462 -5.64 9.38 -18.26
C SER A 462 -6.86 9.41 -17.36
N GLY A 463 -7.35 8.25 -16.91
CA GLY A 463 -8.48 8.16 -15.98
C GLY A 463 -9.75 8.86 -16.46
N GLY A 464 -10.04 8.83 -17.76
CA GLY A 464 -11.18 9.52 -18.37
C GLY A 464 -11.01 11.04 -18.54
N GLN A 465 -9.88 11.61 -18.09
CA GLN A 465 -9.55 13.02 -18.27
C GLN A 465 -8.69 13.22 -19.51
N ARG A 466 -8.94 14.32 -20.22
CA ARG A 466 -8.17 14.77 -21.38
C ARG A 466 -7.51 16.11 -21.07
N ARG A 467 -6.17 16.18 -21.25
CA ARG A 467 -5.39 17.39 -21.02
C ARG A 467 -4.50 17.68 -22.23
N THR A 468 -4.42 18.93 -22.64
CA THR A 468 -3.62 19.35 -23.78
C THR A 468 -2.33 20.02 -23.33
N ALA A 469 -1.22 19.62 -23.92
CA ALA A 469 0.10 20.23 -23.72
C ALA A 469 0.57 20.88 -25.05
N ALA A 470 0.77 22.18 -25.02
CA ALA A 470 1.24 22.93 -26.19
C ALA A 470 2.75 22.71 -26.41
N ARG A 471 3.17 22.57 -27.66
CA ARG A 471 4.61 22.45 -27.98
C ARG A 471 5.31 23.78 -27.73
N ARG A 472 6.42 23.74 -27.02
CA ARG A 472 7.28 24.90 -26.82
C ARG A 472 7.96 25.25 -28.16
N LYS A 473 7.96 26.54 -28.50
CA LYS A 473 8.59 27.05 -29.74
C LYS A 473 10.11 26.97 -29.63
#